data_fc651c9006dcb46b1bff49389c78bc35
#
_entry.id   fc651c9006dcb46b1bff49389c78bc35
#
_cell.length_a   1.000
_cell.length_b   1.000
_cell.length_c   1.000
_cell.angle_alpha   90.00
_cell.angle_beta   90.00
_cell.angle_gamma   90.00
#
_symmetry.space_group_name_H-M   'P 1'
#
loop_
_entity.id
_entity.type
_entity.pdbx_description
1 polymer ?
#
loop_
_entity_poly.entity_id
_entity_poly.type
_entity_poly.pdbx_seq_one_letter_code
_entity_poly.pdbx_strand_id
1 'polypeptide(L)'
;PQAVPPVQVDNDRVVVTEWRFAPGAQTGHHRHGYDYVVVPMTTGALRLETPDGEVVSQLVAGQAYYRGGGVEHNVINAHEGECVFVEIEIKPVAPPPAAGKP
;
A
#
# COMPACT_ATOMS: atom_id res chain seq x y z
N PRO A 1 -18.05 -3.46 -1.67
CA PRO A 1 -17.27 -4.68 -1.40
C PRO A 1 -15.92 -4.37 -0.75
N GLN A 2 -15.36 -5.36 -0.11
CA GLN A 2 -14.07 -5.26 0.54
C GLN A 2 -12.96 -5.69 -0.43
N ALA A 3 -11.85 -4.98 -0.39
CA ALA A 3 -10.62 -5.44 -1.02
C ALA A 3 -10.10 -6.68 -0.29
N VAL A 4 -9.41 -7.54 -1.01
CA VAL A 4 -8.84 -8.78 -0.44
C VAL A 4 -7.33 -8.63 -0.34
N PRO A 5 -6.75 -8.65 0.87
CA PRO A 5 -5.33 -8.44 1.07
C PRO A 5 -4.60 -9.71 1.54
N PRO A 6 -4.32 -10.69 0.67
CA PRO A 6 -3.50 -11.81 1.11
C PRO A 6 -2.06 -11.35 1.36
N VAL A 7 -1.57 -11.59 2.57
CA VAL A 7 -0.18 -11.31 2.93
C VAL A 7 0.69 -12.45 2.40
N GLN A 8 1.69 -12.10 1.61
CA GLN A 8 2.60 -13.04 0.97
C GLN A 8 3.91 -13.21 1.73
N VAL A 9 4.40 -12.12 2.32
CA VAL A 9 5.64 -12.13 3.11
C VAL A 9 5.41 -11.24 4.33
N ASP A 10 5.80 -11.74 5.48
CA ASP A 10 5.81 -10.95 6.71
C ASP A 10 6.98 -11.42 7.56
N ASN A 11 7.99 -10.56 7.64
CA ASN A 11 9.20 -10.84 8.42
C ASN A 11 9.62 -9.56 9.16
N ASP A 12 10.82 -9.54 9.72
CA ASP A 12 11.32 -8.39 10.47
C ASP A 12 11.71 -7.20 9.59
N ARG A 13 11.70 -7.35 8.27
CA ARG A 13 12.14 -6.31 7.32
C ARG A 13 11.01 -5.74 6.49
N VAL A 14 10.07 -6.59 6.05
CA VAL A 14 9.01 -6.18 5.13
C VAL A 14 7.71 -6.93 5.42
N VAL A 15 6.60 -6.28 5.03
CA VAL A 15 5.32 -6.95 4.84
C VAL A 15 4.94 -6.77 3.38
N VAL A 16 4.75 -7.87 2.67
CA VAL A 16 4.33 -7.85 1.26
C VAL A 16 2.91 -8.35 1.16
N THR A 17 2.03 -7.51 0.64
CA THR A 17 0.60 -7.79 0.53
C THR A 17 0.17 -7.62 -0.91
N GLU A 18 -0.52 -8.62 -1.46
CA GLU A 18 -1.16 -8.47 -2.77
C GLU A 18 -2.60 -8.03 -2.55
N TRP A 19 -2.91 -6.81 -2.96
CA TRP A 19 -4.25 -6.25 -2.83
C TRP A 19 -5.05 -6.50 -4.12
N ARG A 20 -6.24 -7.07 -3.95
CA ARG A 20 -7.18 -7.29 -5.05
C ARG A 20 -8.48 -6.56 -4.78
N PHE A 21 -8.87 -5.72 -5.73
CA PHE A 21 -10.07 -4.90 -5.62
C PHE A 21 -10.99 -5.21 -6.79
N ALA A 22 -12.15 -5.80 -6.52
CA ALA A 22 -13.24 -5.79 -7.50
C ALA A 22 -13.64 -4.34 -7.78
N PRO A 23 -14.32 -4.04 -8.89
CA PRO A 23 -14.81 -2.69 -9.14
C PRO A 23 -15.61 -2.14 -7.96
N GLY A 24 -15.27 -0.95 -7.50
CA GLY A 24 -15.91 -0.33 -6.35
C GLY A 24 -15.47 -0.84 -4.98
N ALA A 25 -14.63 -1.86 -4.93
CA ALA A 25 -14.12 -2.38 -3.66
C ALA A 25 -13.22 -1.35 -2.96
N GLN A 26 -13.18 -1.39 -1.64
CA GLN A 26 -12.43 -0.43 -0.84
C GLN A 26 -11.77 -1.11 0.35
N THR A 27 -10.69 -0.49 0.85
CA THR A 27 -9.98 -1.00 2.02
C THR A 27 -10.68 -0.64 3.32
N GLY A 28 -11.40 0.46 3.35
CA GLY A 28 -11.78 1.17 4.57
C GLY A 28 -10.71 2.18 4.97
N HIS A 29 -11.07 3.10 5.84
CA HIS A 29 -10.14 4.12 6.30
C HIS A 29 -9.04 3.49 7.14
N HIS A 30 -7.79 3.81 6.83
CA HIS A 30 -6.63 3.30 7.56
C HIS A 30 -5.45 4.26 7.49
N ARG A 31 -4.48 4.03 8.36
CA ARG A 31 -3.24 4.79 8.40
C ARG A 31 -2.07 3.83 8.25
N HIS A 32 -1.13 4.19 7.36
CA HIS A 32 0.10 3.42 7.18
C HIS A 32 1.11 3.76 8.27
N GLY A 33 1.58 2.74 8.98
CA GLY A 33 2.60 2.89 10.01
C GLY A 33 4.03 2.87 9.47
N TYR A 34 4.23 2.41 8.23
CA TYR A 34 5.53 2.27 7.59
C TYR A 34 5.56 2.96 6.25
N ASP A 35 6.78 3.29 5.78
CA ASP A 35 6.99 3.63 4.38
C ASP A 35 6.69 2.41 3.53
N TYR A 36 6.23 2.61 2.30
CA TYR A 36 5.88 1.49 1.45
C TYR A 36 6.06 1.80 -0.03
N VAL A 37 6.29 0.73 -0.78
CA VAL A 37 6.36 0.74 -2.25
C VAL A 37 5.14 0.02 -2.78
N VAL A 38 4.53 0.57 -3.82
CA VAL A 38 3.41 -0.06 -4.53
C VAL A 38 3.86 -0.45 -5.92
N VAL A 39 3.61 -1.71 -6.28
CA VAL A 39 3.87 -2.22 -7.62
C VAL A 39 2.52 -2.61 -8.24
N PRO A 40 1.96 -1.75 -9.11
CA PRO A 40 0.72 -2.11 -9.81
C PRO A 40 0.91 -3.32 -10.71
N MET A 41 -0.03 -4.24 -10.64
CA MET A 41 -0.09 -5.40 -11.55
C MET A 41 -1.07 -5.14 -12.69
N THR A 42 -1.98 -4.21 -12.50
CA THR A 42 -2.97 -3.80 -13.52
C THR A 42 -2.89 -2.29 -13.72
N THR A 43 -3.28 -1.84 -14.90
CA THR A 43 -3.44 -0.40 -15.19
C THR A 43 -4.86 0.00 -14.82
N GLY A 44 -5.00 1.11 -14.12
CA GLY A 44 -6.31 1.59 -13.68
C GLY A 44 -6.18 2.84 -12.83
N ALA A 45 -7.19 3.10 -12.01
CA ALA A 45 -7.22 4.28 -11.14
C ALA A 45 -7.76 3.91 -9.76
N LEU A 46 -7.14 4.48 -8.75
CA LEU A 46 -7.64 4.43 -7.37
C LEU A 46 -8.15 5.81 -6.99
N ARG A 47 -9.26 5.83 -6.27
CA ARG A 47 -9.74 7.04 -5.60
C ARG A 47 -9.32 6.96 -4.14
N LEU A 48 -8.63 7.98 -3.68
CA LEU A 48 -8.14 8.05 -2.31
C LEU A 48 -8.92 9.11 -1.55
N GLU A 49 -9.62 8.68 -0.52
CA GLU A 49 -10.29 9.60 0.39
C GLU A 49 -9.33 9.89 1.53
N THR A 50 -8.88 11.14 1.63
CA THR A 50 -7.90 11.57 2.63
C THR A 50 -8.51 12.65 3.53
N PRO A 51 -7.88 12.96 4.69
CA PRO A 51 -8.34 14.08 5.52
C PRO A 51 -8.38 15.41 4.79
N ASP A 52 -7.56 15.59 3.76
CA ASP A 52 -7.49 16.83 2.98
C ASP A 52 -8.36 16.80 1.72
N GLY A 53 -9.14 15.76 1.53
CA GLY A 53 -10.03 15.62 0.39
C GLY A 53 -9.75 14.38 -0.44
N GLU A 54 -10.36 14.33 -1.62
CA GLU A 54 -10.27 13.19 -2.52
C GLU A 54 -9.20 13.41 -3.58
N VAL A 55 -8.41 12.38 -3.81
CA VAL A 55 -7.33 12.39 -4.82
C VAL A 55 -7.50 11.14 -5.70
N VAL A 56 -7.23 11.27 -6.99
CA VAL A 56 -7.19 10.14 -7.92
C VAL A 56 -5.74 9.78 -8.20
N SER A 57 -5.39 8.51 -7.98
CA SER A 57 -4.07 7.99 -8.28
C SER A 57 -4.15 7.06 -9.49
N GLN A 58 -3.38 7.38 -10.52
CA GLN A 58 -3.29 6.56 -11.72
C GLN A 58 -2.30 5.43 -11.48
N LEU A 59 -2.70 4.20 -11.81
CA LEU A 59 -1.84 3.03 -11.75
C LEU A 59 -1.48 2.59 -13.16
N VAL A 60 -0.19 2.34 -13.38
CA VAL A 60 0.31 1.76 -14.62
C VAL A 60 1.00 0.44 -14.28
N ALA A 61 0.55 -0.65 -14.89
CA ALA A 61 1.09 -1.98 -14.61
C ALA A 61 2.62 -1.98 -14.73
N GLY A 62 3.29 -2.49 -13.70
CA GLY A 62 4.75 -2.58 -13.65
C GLY A 62 5.47 -1.29 -13.26
N GLN A 63 4.77 -0.17 -13.08
CA GLN A 63 5.37 1.11 -12.70
C GLN A 63 5.21 1.35 -11.21
N ALA A 64 6.26 1.07 -10.45
CA ALA A 64 6.26 1.20 -9.00
C ALA A 64 6.30 2.66 -8.54
N TYR A 65 5.78 2.90 -7.35
CA TYR A 65 5.93 4.20 -6.68
C TYR A 65 6.09 4.01 -5.18
N TYR A 66 6.58 5.06 -4.52
CA TYR A 66 6.88 5.09 -3.08
C TYR A 66 5.96 6.05 -2.36
N ARG A 67 5.59 5.69 -1.12
CA ARG A 67 4.86 6.58 -0.20
C ARG A 67 5.49 6.50 1.17
N GLY A 68 5.57 7.63 1.85
CA GLY A 68 6.04 7.69 3.23
C GLY A 68 4.99 7.19 4.22
N GLY A 69 5.44 6.75 5.38
CA GLY A 69 4.56 6.37 6.48
C GLY A 69 3.77 7.56 7.00
N GLY A 70 2.66 7.28 7.68
CA GLY A 70 1.76 8.29 8.19
C GLY A 70 0.65 8.69 7.22
N VAL A 71 0.65 8.16 6.01
CA VAL A 71 -0.45 8.38 5.05
C VAL A 71 -1.73 7.78 5.61
N GLU A 72 -2.80 8.57 5.58
CA GLU A 72 -4.11 8.17 6.08
C GLU A 72 -5.12 8.32 4.95
N HIS A 73 -5.82 7.23 4.63
CA HIS A 73 -6.75 7.24 3.51
C HIS A 73 -7.72 6.04 3.53
N ASN A 74 -8.75 6.14 2.72
CA ASN A 74 -9.56 5.02 2.25
C ASN A 74 -9.24 4.84 0.77
N VAL A 75 -8.90 3.64 0.35
CA VAL A 75 -8.54 3.33 -1.03
C VAL A 75 -9.70 2.63 -1.72
N ILE A 76 -10.15 3.16 -2.85
CA ILE A 76 -11.31 2.66 -3.59
C ILE A 76 -10.90 2.42 -5.03
N ASN A 77 -11.27 1.25 -5.57
CA ASN A 77 -11.08 0.98 -6.99
C ASN A 77 -12.08 1.80 -7.81
N ALA A 78 -11.60 2.83 -8.49
CA ALA A 78 -12.40 3.71 -9.33
C ALA A 78 -12.41 3.26 -10.80
N HIS A 79 -11.85 2.10 -11.09
CA HIS A 79 -11.76 1.54 -12.43
C HIS A 79 -12.89 0.53 -12.67
N GLU A 80 -13.25 0.29 -13.93
CA GLU A 80 -14.31 -0.64 -14.29
C GLU A 80 -13.91 -2.11 -14.17
N GLY A 81 -12.60 -2.40 -14.22
CA GLY A 81 -12.06 -3.74 -14.06
C GLY A 81 -11.48 -3.98 -12.69
N GLU A 82 -11.04 -5.19 -12.46
CA GLU A 82 -10.30 -5.53 -11.24
C GLU A 82 -9.00 -4.74 -11.17
N CYS A 83 -8.65 -4.30 -9.98
CA CYS A 83 -7.41 -3.61 -9.71
C CYS A 83 -6.56 -4.48 -8.78
N VAL A 84 -5.33 -4.76 -9.18
CA VAL A 84 -4.40 -5.58 -8.39
C VAL A 84 -3.07 -4.84 -8.27
N PHE A 85 -2.56 -4.74 -7.06
CA PHE A 85 -1.20 -4.25 -6.82
C PHE A 85 -0.56 -4.95 -5.65
N VAL A 86 0.76 -4.95 -5.64
CA VAL A 86 1.57 -5.46 -4.54
C VAL A 86 2.04 -4.27 -3.71
N GLU A 87 1.78 -4.32 -2.42
CA GLU A 87 2.25 -3.32 -1.46
C GLU A 87 3.36 -3.92 -0.64
N ILE A 88 4.50 -3.23 -0.60
CA ILE A 88 5.67 -3.66 0.16
C ILE A 88 5.90 -2.62 1.26
N GLU A 89 5.50 -2.95 2.48
CA GLU A 89 5.75 -2.11 3.64
C GLU A 89 7.15 -2.39 4.17
N ILE A 90 7.91 -1.33 4.44
CA ILE A 90 9.31 -1.41 4.82
C ILE A 90 9.41 -1.12 6.32
N LYS A 91 9.75 -2.13 7.11
CA LYS A 91 9.92 -1.96 8.55
C LYS A 91 11.27 -1.34 8.85
N PRO A 92 11.35 -0.41 9.83
CA PRO A 92 12.63 0.13 10.22
C PRO A 92 13.51 -0.98 10.79
N VAL A 93 14.79 -0.94 10.43
CA VAL A 93 15.79 -1.84 10.99
C VAL A 93 16.09 -1.36 12.41
N ALA A 94 16.07 -2.28 13.38
CA ALA A 94 16.50 -1.94 14.71
C ALA A 94 17.94 -1.45 14.67
N PRO A 95 18.28 -0.34 15.35
CA PRO A 95 19.66 0.11 15.40
C PRO A 95 20.52 -1.01 15.99
N PRO A 96 21.73 -1.21 15.48
CA PRO A 96 22.63 -2.21 16.06
C PRO A 96 22.87 -1.87 17.53
N PRO A 97 23.09 -2.89 18.39
CA PRO A 97 23.51 -2.60 19.75
C PRO A 97 24.73 -1.67 19.70
N ALA A 98 24.88 -0.81 20.68
CA ALA A 98 25.97 0.16 20.70
C ALA A 98 27.30 -0.59 20.62
N ALA A 99 27.75 -0.83 19.39
CA ALA A 99 28.94 -1.64 19.12
C ALA A 99 30.16 -0.98 19.75
N GLY A 100 31.00 -1.79 20.33
CA GLY A 100 32.20 -1.26 21.01
C GLY A 100 31.91 -0.49 22.27
N LYS A 101 30.68 -0.43 22.66
CA LYS A 101 30.36 0.15 23.95
C LYS A 101 30.86 -0.76 25.03
N PRO A 102 31.70 -0.26 25.84
CA PRO A 102 32.08 -1.06 26.98
C PRO A 102 30.90 -1.28 27.90
#